data_e7140e2553702e3c411c03703f15bf51
#
_entry.id   e7140e2553702e3c411c03703f15bf51
#
_cell.length_a   1.000
_cell.length_b   1.000
_cell.length_c   1.000
_cell.angle_alpha   90.00
_cell.angle_beta   90.00
_cell.angle_gamma   90.00
#
_symmetry.space_group_name_H-M   'P 1'
#
loop_
_entity.id
_entity.type
_entity.pdbx_description
1 polymer ?
#
loop_
_entity_poly.entity_id
_entity_poly.type
_entity_poly.pdbx_seq_one_letter_code
_entity_poly.pdbx_strand_id
1 'polypeptide(L)'
;MALVPETTLKACPLFKGFTDTGISIFAAAAVSRAFPKGTALFTEGKPGDSLWIVGEGTVRLSARSPTGEDVPLGEVTVGEPLGELALVQKGERLCTATAQTDVMALEIRAADFQKLLAQKPQACIKLLMGIVSHFGVKARDNRDMLRTLVARAPGS
;
A
#
# COMPACT_ATOMS: atom_id res chain seq x y z
N MET A 1 0.20 -4.16 20.94
CA MET A 1 0.18 -2.71 21.18
C MET A 1 -0.26 -1.99 19.91
N ALA A 2 -1.05 -0.94 20.06
CA ALA A 2 -1.42 -0.12 18.91
C ALA A 2 -0.22 0.72 18.42
N LEU A 3 -0.15 0.96 17.12
CA LEU A 3 0.85 1.84 16.53
C LEU A 3 0.60 3.30 16.92
N VAL A 4 1.66 4.10 16.96
CA VAL A 4 1.56 5.56 16.98
C VAL A 4 1.43 6.03 15.54
N PRO A 5 0.25 6.51 15.11
CA PRO A 5 0.01 6.80 13.69
C PRO A 5 1.01 7.82 13.11
N GLU A 6 1.29 8.88 13.83
CA GLU A 6 2.22 9.93 13.36
C GLU A 6 3.61 9.37 13.07
N THR A 7 4.14 8.53 13.94
CA THR A 7 5.45 7.91 13.78
C THR A 7 5.47 7.00 12.55
N THR A 8 4.44 6.18 12.39
CA THR A 8 4.34 5.25 11.27
C THR A 8 4.19 6.00 9.95
N LEU A 9 3.38 7.05 9.90
CA LEU A 9 3.21 7.87 8.69
C LEU A 9 4.50 8.58 8.30
N LYS A 10 5.23 9.14 9.27
CA LYS A 10 6.51 9.81 8.99
C LYS A 10 7.57 8.88 8.39
N ALA A 11 7.54 7.60 8.74
CA ALA A 11 8.44 6.59 8.19
C ALA A 11 8.07 6.16 6.77
N CYS A 12 6.86 6.46 6.31
CA CYS A 12 6.35 6.02 5.01
C CYS A 12 6.79 6.99 3.90
N PRO A 13 7.33 6.48 2.76
CA PRO A 13 7.75 7.33 1.64
C PRO A 13 6.63 8.20 1.06
N LEU A 14 5.37 7.77 1.15
CA LEU A 14 4.22 8.54 0.66
C LEU A 14 4.04 9.88 1.39
N PHE A 15 4.52 9.97 2.62
CA PHE A 15 4.38 11.15 3.48
C PHE A 15 5.67 11.96 3.60
N LYS A 16 6.66 11.66 2.76
CA LYS A 16 7.91 12.43 2.72
C LYS A 16 7.63 13.90 2.41
N GLY A 17 8.18 14.80 3.22
CA GLY A 17 8.00 16.23 3.05
C GLY A 17 6.68 16.78 3.61
N PHE A 18 5.86 15.96 4.27
CA PHE A 18 4.67 16.45 4.97
C PHE A 18 5.06 17.25 6.22
N THR A 19 4.32 18.33 6.47
CA THR A 19 4.40 19.06 7.75
C THR A 19 3.76 18.25 8.87
N ASP A 20 4.03 18.60 10.13
CA ASP A 20 3.37 17.96 11.27
C ASP A 20 1.85 18.08 11.21
N THR A 21 1.35 19.22 10.73
CA THR A 21 -0.09 19.43 10.49
C THR A 21 -0.62 18.44 9.44
N GLY A 22 0.08 18.29 8.33
CA GLY A 22 -0.30 17.33 7.28
C GLY A 22 -0.31 15.88 7.79
N ILE A 23 0.68 15.49 8.57
CA ILE A 23 0.75 14.17 9.21
C ILE A 23 -0.44 13.99 10.16
N SER A 24 -0.76 14.98 10.99
CA SER A 24 -1.86 14.90 11.95
C SER A 24 -3.22 14.70 11.27
N ILE A 25 -3.43 15.31 10.11
CA ILE A 25 -4.67 15.14 9.32
C ILE A 25 -4.90 13.66 8.98
N PHE A 26 -3.87 12.99 8.46
CA PHE A 26 -3.99 11.58 8.08
C PHE A 26 -3.92 10.64 9.28
N ALA A 27 -3.16 10.98 10.31
CA ALA A 27 -3.12 10.22 11.55
C ALA A 27 -4.50 10.11 12.21
N ALA A 28 -5.29 11.18 12.17
CA ALA A 28 -6.65 11.19 12.70
C ALA A 28 -7.60 10.27 11.94
N ALA A 29 -7.33 10.00 10.66
CA ALA A 29 -8.12 9.10 9.82
C ALA A 29 -7.61 7.65 9.84
N ALA A 30 -6.40 7.42 10.33
CA ALA A 30 -5.78 6.11 10.33
C ALA A 30 -6.22 5.25 11.51
N VAL A 31 -6.41 3.96 11.26
CA VAL A 31 -6.77 2.98 12.28
C VAL A 31 -5.70 1.88 12.34
N SER A 32 -5.22 1.59 13.55
CA SER A 32 -4.26 0.51 13.77
C SER A 32 -4.98 -0.85 13.75
N ARG A 33 -4.44 -1.80 12.99
CA ARG A 33 -4.97 -3.17 12.86
C ARG A 33 -3.87 -4.19 13.10
N ALA A 34 -4.23 -5.26 13.82
CA ALA A 34 -3.34 -6.39 14.07
C ALA A 34 -3.68 -7.57 13.17
N PHE A 35 -2.66 -8.21 12.60
CA PHE A 35 -2.80 -9.40 11.78
C PHE A 35 -1.85 -10.47 12.29
N PRO A 36 -2.37 -11.55 12.90
CA PRO A 36 -1.52 -12.68 13.28
C PRO A 36 -0.83 -13.30 12.07
N LYS A 37 0.35 -13.86 12.28
CA LYS A 37 1.08 -14.61 11.26
C LYS A 37 0.16 -15.59 10.53
N GLY A 38 0.22 -15.57 9.19
CA GLY A 38 -0.56 -16.45 8.31
C GLY A 38 -1.92 -15.88 7.89
N THR A 39 -2.38 -14.76 8.47
CA THR A 39 -3.64 -14.15 8.07
C THR A 39 -3.44 -13.17 6.92
N ALA A 40 -4.45 -13.02 6.06
CA ALA A 40 -4.41 -12.09 4.95
C ALA A 40 -4.87 -10.68 5.39
N LEU A 41 -4.14 -9.66 4.98
CA LEU A 41 -4.58 -8.27 5.07
C LEU A 41 -5.65 -8.01 4.00
N PHE A 42 -5.40 -8.51 2.81
CA PHE A 42 -6.36 -8.52 1.71
C PHE A 42 -6.06 -9.67 0.75
N THR A 43 -7.04 -10.01 -0.06
CA THR A 43 -6.99 -11.16 -0.97
C THR A 43 -7.20 -10.72 -2.42
N GLU A 44 -6.38 -11.26 -3.34
CA GLU A 44 -6.53 -11.07 -4.79
C GLU A 44 -7.96 -11.34 -5.24
N GLY A 45 -8.46 -10.49 -6.12
CA GLY A 45 -9.81 -10.60 -6.69
C GLY A 45 -10.94 -10.09 -5.79
N LYS A 46 -10.67 -9.78 -4.52
CA LYS A 46 -11.66 -9.17 -3.64
C LYS A 46 -11.63 -7.64 -3.75
N PRO A 47 -12.76 -6.95 -3.50
CA PRO A 47 -12.77 -5.50 -3.51
C PRO A 47 -11.77 -4.91 -2.51
N GLY A 48 -11.06 -3.86 -2.92
CA GLY A 48 -10.11 -3.14 -2.08
C GLY A 48 -10.57 -1.72 -1.84
N ASP A 49 -10.54 -1.27 -0.59
CA ASP A 49 -11.04 0.04 -0.17
C ASP A 49 -10.13 0.75 0.85
N SER A 50 -8.91 0.26 1.04
CA SER A 50 -7.97 0.82 2.01
C SER A 50 -6.54 0.84 1.49
N LEU A 51 -5.82 1.89 1.88
CA LEU A 51 -4.36 1.93 1.90
C LEU A 51 -3.89 1.37 3.24
N TRP A 52 -2.87 0.53 3.20
CA TRP A 52 -2.21 0.00 4.38
C TRP A 52 -0.77 0.48 4.46
N ILE A 53 -0.29 0.73 5.66
CA ILE A 53 1.12 1.06 5.93
C ILE A 53 1.60 0.15 7.05
N VAL A 54 2.65 -0.62 6.77
CA VAL A 54 3.19 -1.56 7.75
C VAL A 54 3.92 -0.80 8.85
N GLY A 55 3.53 -1.02 10.09
CA GLY A 55 4.17 -0.44 11.26
C GLY A 55 5.06 -1.42 12.01
N GLU A 56 4.71 -2.71 11.99
CA GLU A 56 5.48 -3.80 12.58
C GLU A 56 5.31 -5.05 11.74
N GLY A 57 6.37 -5.85 11.63
CA GLY A 57 6.35 -7.13 10.94
C GLY A 57 6.60 -7.05 9.45
N THR A 58 6.36 -8.16 8.76
CA THR A 58 6.59 -8.32 7.32
C THR A 58 5.36 -8.92 6.66
N VAL A 59 4.99 -8.37 5.51
CA VAL A 59 3.87 -8.82 4.68
C VAL A 59 4.42 -9.44 3.41
N ARG A 60 3.95 -10.64 3.05
CA ARG A 60 4.26 -11.31 1.80
C ARG A 60 3.19 -10.96 0.76
N LEU A 61 3.64 -10.53 -0.40
CA LEU A 61 2.76 -10.33 -1.56
C LEU A 61 2.83 -11.53 -2.49
N SER A 62 1.69 -11.99 -2.97
CA SER A 62 1.58 -13.11 -3.90
C SER A 62 0.41 -12.92 -4.85
N ALA A 63 0.48 -13.60 -6.00
CA ALA A 63 -0.60 -13.64 -6.96
C ALA A 63 -0.72 -15.05 -7.54
N ARG A 64 -1.88 -15.38 -8.06
CA ARG A 64 -2.08 -16.66 -8.75
C ARG A 64 -1.68 -16.55 -10.21
N SER A 65 -0.91 -17.53 -10.67
CA SER A 65 -0.61 -17.69 -12.10
C SER A 65 -1.88 -18.10 -12.87
N PRO A 66 -1.87 -18.03 -14.21
CA PRO A 66 -2.98 -18.55 -15.01
C PRO A 66 -3.30 -20.02 -14.76
N THR A 67 -2.31 -20.81 -14.30
CA THR A 67 -2.49 -22.22 -13.94
C THR A 67 -2.90 -22.46 -12.49
N GLY A 68 -3.11 -21.38 -11.71
CA GLY A 68 -3.57 -21.44 -10.32
C GLY A 68 -2.46 -21.59 -9.27
N GLU A 69 -1.20 -21.54 -9.67
CA GLU A 69 -0.06 -21.60 -8.75
C GLU A 69 0.13 -20.28 -8.00
N ASP A 70 0.53 -20.37 -6.74
CA ASP A 70 0.88 -19.23 -5.91
C ASP A 70 2.28 -18.71 -6.31
N VAL A 71 2.33 -17.47 -6.80
CA VAL A 71 3.58 -16.84 -7.25
C VAL A 71 3.95 -15.73 -6.29
N PRO A 72 5.12 -15.78 -5.63
CA PRO A 72 5.57 -14.69 -4.76
C PRO A 72 5.91 -13.45 -5.60
N LEU A 73 5.44 -12.28 -5.15
CA LEU A 73 5.71 -10.99 -5.79
C LEU A 73 6.69 -10.13 -4.99
N GLY A 74 7.01 -10.50 -3.76
CA GLY A 74 7.90 -9.78 -2.90
C GLY A 74 7.37 -9.62 -1.49
N GLU A 75 8.05 -8.80 -0.72
CA GLU A 75 7.73 -8.51 0.68
C GLU A 75 7.56 -7.00 0.88
N VAL A 76 6.71 -6.65 1.85
CA VAL A 76 6.52 -5.29 2.32
C VAL A 76 6.91 -5.25 3.79
N THR A 77 7.81 -4.35 4.13
CA THR A 77 8.37 -4.22 5.47
C THR A 77 7.94 -2.92 6.14
N VAL A 78 8.40 -2.70 7.37
CA VAL A 78 8.06 -1.53 8.18
C VAL A 78 8.29 -0.21 7.41
N GLY A 79 7.29 0.65 7.43
CA GLY A 79 7.29 1.95 6.76
C GLY A 79 6.78 1.90 5.32
N GLU A 80 6.64 0.73 4.72
CA GLU A 80 6.20 0.63 3.33
C GLU A 80 4.68 0.57 3.20
N PRO A 81 4.12 1.25 2.17
CA PRO A 81 2.69 1.20 1.87
C PRO A 81 2.33 0.01 0.99
N LEU A 82 1.08 -0.41 1.07
CA LEU A 82 0.48 -1.38 0.15
C LEU A 82 -0.99 -1.06 -0.09
N GLY A 83 -1.47 -1.35 -1.29
CA GLY A 83 -2.87 -1.13 -1.67
C GLY A 83 -3.22 0.32 -1.96
N GLU A 84 -2.28 1.14 -2.38
CA GLU A 84 -2.42 2.59 -2.59
C GLU A 84 -3.50 2.93 -3.63
N LEU A 85 -3.67 2.09 -4.67
CA LEU A 85 -4.65 2.34 -5.72
C LEU A 85 -6.09 2.37 -5.19
N ALA A 86 -6.37 1.70 -4.08
CA ALA A 86 -7.70 1.64 -3.49
C ALA A 86 -8.22 3.02 -3.04
N LEU A 87 -7.34 3.99 -2.81
CA LEU A 87 -7.75 5.36 -2.46
C LEU A 87 -8.33 6.13 -3.64
N VAL A 88 -7.90 5.83 -4.85
CA VAL A 88 -8.22 6.61 -6.05
C VAL A 88 -9.04 5.84 -7.07
N GLN A 89 -9.05 4.53 -7.02
CA GLN A 89 -9.69 3.67 -7.99
C GLN A 89 -10.44 2.54 -7.30
N LYS A 90 -11.73 2.43 -7.57
CA LYS A 90 -12.50 1.26 -7.15
C LYS A 90 -12.08 0.06 -8.00
N GLY A 91 -11.93 -1.07 -7.37
CA GLY A 91 -11.55 -2.29 -8.09
C GLY A 91 -11.15 -3.41 -7.16
N GLU A 92 -10.80 -4.52 -7.77
CA GLU A 92 -10.34 -5.70 -7.07
C GLU A 92 -8.85 -5.58 -6.73
N ARG A 93 -8.46 -6.22 -5.63
CA ARG A 93 -7.04 -6.35 -5.27
C ARG A 93 -6.31 -7.14 -6.34
N LEU A 94 -5.16 -6.62 -6.79
CA LEU A 94 -4.33 -7.23 -7.83
C LEU A 94 -3.44 -8.36 -7.30
N CYS A 95 -3.32 -8.47 -5.99
CA CYS A 95 -2.53 -9.50 -5.33
C CYS A 95 -3.10 -9.80 -3.94
N THR A 96 -2.57 -10.84 -3.32
CA THR A 96 -2.85 -11.19 -1.92
C THR A 96 -1.70 -10.69 -1.04
N ALA A 97 -2.04 -10.08 0.09
CA ALA A 97 -1.10 -9.66 1.12
C ALA A 97 -1.32 -10.49 2.37
N THR A 98 -0.32 -11.27 2.75
CA THR A 98 -0.39 -12.20 3.88
C THR A 98 0.66 -11.83 4.94
N ALA A 99 0.26 -11.82 6.20
CA ALA A 99 1.18 -11.60 7.31
C ALA A 99 2.18 -12.75 7.39
N GLN A 100 3.44 -12.48 7.05
CA GLN A 100 4.52 -13.45 7.12
C GLN A 100 5.02 -13.64 8.55
N THR A 101 4.93 -12.60 9.34
CA THR A 101 5.10 -12.56 10.79
C THR A 101 3.83 -11.98 11.39
N ASP A 102 3.76 -11.81 12.70
CA ASP A 102 2.72 -10.96 13.29
C ASP A 102 2.92 -9.54 12.79
N VAL A 103 1.84 -8.91 12.30
CA VAL A 103 1.86 -7.60 11.66
C VAL A 103 0.95 -6.63 12.40
N MET A 104 1.45 -5.40 12.59
CA MET A 104 0.63 -4.23 12.90
C MET A 104 0.70 -3.29 11.72
N ALA A 105 -0.45 -2.86 11.21
CA ALA A 105 -0.53 -1.94 10.07
C ALA A 105 -1.54 -0.83 10.33
N LEU A 106 -1.29 0.35 9.78
CA LEU A 106 -2.27 1.43 9.72
C LEU A 106 -3.15 1.26 8.50
N GLU A 107 -4.45 1.40 8.71
CA GLU A 107 -5.44 1.45 7.65
C GLU A 107 -5.93 2.88 7.44
N ILE A 108 -5.90 3.35 6.19
CA ILE A 108 -6.57 4.58 5.76
C ILE A 108 -7.61 4.16 4.72
N ARG A 109 -8.89 4.29 5.05
CA ARG A 109 -9.98 3.84 4.17
C ARG A 109 -10.25 4.88 3.08
N ALA A 110 -10.63 4.39 1.90
CA ALA A 110 -11.02 5.23 0.78
C ALA A 110 -12.15 6.20 1.15
N ALA A 111 -13.12 5.77 1.93
CA ALA A 111 -14.22 6.63 2.39
C ALA A 111 -13.73 7.82 3.22
N ASP A 112 -12.75 7.60 4.11
CA ASP A 112 -12.17 8.66 4.92
C ASP A 112 -11.30 9.59 4.06
N PHE A 113 -10.58 9.05 3.09
CA PHE A 113 -9.82 9.83 2.13
C PHE A 113 -10.73 10.75 1.29
N GLN A 114 -11.89 10.26 0.85
CA GLN A 114 -12.86 11.07 0.10
C GLN A 114 -13.41 12.24 0.94
N LYS A 115 -13.65 12.02 2.22
CA LYS A 115 -14.04 13.09 3.15
C LYS A 115 -12.93 14.14 3.29
N LEU A 116 -11.69 13.69 3.44
CA LEU A 116 -10.52 14.58 3.53
C LEU A 116 -10.30 15.34 2.22
N LEU A 117 -10.57 14.72 1.07
CA LEU A 117 -10.45 15.37 -0.23
C LEU A 117 -11.38 16.60 -0.33
N ALA A 118 -12.57 16.54 0.26
CA ALA A 118 -13.50 17.65 0.33
C ALA A 118 -13.08 18.72 1.35
N GLN A 119 -12.49 18.34 2.48
CA GLN A 119 -12.17 19.22 3.60
C GLN A 119 -10.76 19.78 3.58
N LYS A 120 -9.79 18.95 3.14
CA LYS A 120 -8.36 19.24 3.14
C LYS A 120 -7.73 18.85 1.79
N PRO A 121 -8.15 19.48 0.68
CA PRO A 121 -7.74 19.04 -0.66
C PRO A 121 -6.23 19.12 -0.88
N GLN A 122 -5.55 20.11 -0.32
CA GLN A 122 -4.10 20.26 -0.51
C GLN A 122 -3.31 19.11 0.11
N ALA A 123 -3.70 18.65 1.30
CA ALA A 123 -3.08 17.49 1.94
C ALA A 123 -3.29 16.22 1.11
N CYS A 124 -4.49 16.03 0.57
CA CYS A 124 -4.83 14.90 -0.30
C CYS A 124 -4.07 14.93 -1.63
N ILE A 125 -3.94 16.10 -2.26
CA ILE A 125 -3.15 16.27 -3.47
C ILE A 125 -1.69 15.90 -3.21
N LYS A 126 -1.14 16.32 -2.08
CA LYS A 126 0.24 15.99 -1.70
C LYS A 126 0.43 14.48 -1.52
N LEU A 127 -0.54 13.80 -0.90
CA LEU A 127 -0.51 12.33 -0.77
C LEU A 127 -0.61 11.66 -2.16
N LEU A 128 -1.48 12.12 -3.03
CA LEU A 128 -1.62 11.59 -4.39
C LEU A 128 -0.31 11.75 -5.18
N MET A 129 0.35 12.90 -5.07
CA MET A 129 1.67 13.11 -5.67
C MET A 129 2.72 12.14 -5.10
N GLY A 130 2.66 11.88 -3.81
CA GLY A 130 3.51 10.87 -3.15
C GLY A 130 3.27 9.47 -3.69
N ILE A 131 2.03 9.10 -3.90
CA ILE A 131 1.65 7.80 -4.50
C ILE A 131 2.20 7.69 -5.92
N VAL A 132 2.02 8.69 -6.76
CA VAL A 132 2.53 8.71 -8.15
C VAL A 132 4.05 8.62 -8.16
N SER A 133 4.73 9.38 -7.30
CA SER A 133 6.19 9.34 -7.16
C SER A 133 6.68 7.97 -6.74
N HIS A 134 6.02 7.33 -5.80
CA HIS A 134 6.37 5.98 -5.32
C HIS A 134 6.23 4.92 -6.43
N PHE A 135 5.17 4.99 -7.24
CA PHE A 135 5.03 4.14 -8.43
C PHE A 135 6.15 4.37 -9.43
N GLY A 136 6.55 5.62 -9.64
CA GLY A 136 7.66 5.96 -10.53
C GLY A 136 8.99 5.35 -10.08
N VAL A 137 9.29 5.42 -8.78
CA VAL A 137 10.48 4.79 -8.20
C VAL A 137 10.45 3.28 -8.40
N LYS A 138 9.35 2.62 -8.08
CA LYS A 138 9.19 1.17 -8.27
C LYS A 138 9.31 0.76 -9.73
N ALA A 139 8.75 1.52 -10.66
CA ALA A 139 8.85 1.24 -12.09
C ALA A 139 10.32 1.33 -12.56
N ARG A 140 11.09 2.31 -12.08
CA ARG A 140 12.50 2.44 -12.42
C ARG A 140 13.33 1.29 -11.85
N ASP A 141 13.08 0.90 -10.60
CA ASP A 141 13.78 -0.20 -9.94
C ASP A 141 13.51 -1.54 -10.63
N ASN A 142 12.34 -1.71 -11.25
CA ASN A 142 11.93 -2.92 -11.92
C ASN A 142 12.05 -2.87 -13.46
N ARG A 143 12.66 -1.83 -14.01
CA ARG A 143 12.72 -1.64 -15.47
C ARG A 143 13.36 -2.81 -16.22
N ASP A 144 14.39 -3.42 -15.67
CA ASP A 144 15.09 -4.52 -16.30
C ASP A 144 14.23 -5.79 -16.32
N MET A 145 13.48 -6.04 -15.25
CA MET A 145 12.48 -7.10 -15.21
C MET A 145 11.39 -6.85 -16.26
N LEU A 146 10.87 -5.61 -16.36
CA LEU A 146 9.86 -5.24 -17.35
C LEU A 146 10.37 -5.41 -18.77
N ARG A 147 11.61 -5.01 -19.06
CA ARG A 147 12.24 -5.23 -20.36
C ARG A 147 12.33 -6.71 -20.70
N THR A 148 12.70 -7.55 -19.75
CA THR A 148 12.78 -8.99 -19.93
C THR A 148 11.40 -9.59 -20.25
N LEU A 149 10.35 -9.14 -19.55
CA LEU A 149 8.98 -9.58 -19.79
C LEU A 149 8.47 -9.18 -21.18
N VAL A 150 8.75 -7.95 -21.60
CA VAL A 150 8.38 -7.45 -22.93
C VAL A 150 9.09 -8.25 -24.02
N ALA A 151 10.38 -8.55 -23.86
CA ALA A 151 11.16 -9.33 -24.82
C ALA A 151 10.66 -10.78 -24.96
N ARG A 152 9.97 -11.31 -23.96
CA ARG A 152 9.36 -12.66 -23.97
C ARG A 152 7.93 -12.68 -24.44
N ALA A 153 7.33 -11.52 -24.71
CA ALA A 153 5.95 -11.45 -25.15
C ALA A 153 5.79 -12.03 -26.57
N PRO A 154 4.74 -12.81 -26.84
CA PRO A 154 4.49 -13.34 -28.18
C PRO A 154 4.32 -12.21 -29.18
N GLY A 155 5.06 -12.24 -30.30
CA GLY A 155 4.98 -11.24 -31.35
C GLY A 155 5.91 -10.04 -31.21
N SER A 156 6.82 -10.07 -30.23
CA SER A 156 7.88 -9.07 -30.10
C SER A 156 9.16 -9.50 -30.82
#